data_2806a71a6a0bc18dcd5dec28fd9a3505
#
_entry.id   2806a71a6a0bc18dcd5dec28fd9a3505
#
_cell.length_a   1.000
_cell.length_b   1.000
_cell.length_c   1.000
_cell.angle_alpha   90.00
_cell.angle_beta   90.00
_cell.angle_gamma   90.00
#
_symmetry.space_group_name_H-M   'P 1'
#
loop_
_entity.id
_entity.type
_entity.pdbx_description
1 polymer ?
#
loop_
_entity_poly.entity_id
_entity_poly.type
_entity_poly.pdbx_seq_one_letter_code
_entity_poly.pdbx_strand_id
1 'polypeptide(L)'
;NDHVVGDASAISISVTGVENIKAELVGTDSTNDIAVIKVLKSDLKSANVTYSVAKFGDSDKLNVGQSVIAIGNALGAGKSATGGMISILNKSLELNGKHLTVIQTSAPINPGNSGGALVDYNGEIIGINTAKTDTSVAEGMGYAIPSNTVKEIMEKLETEGTQPKPYIGIMGS
;
A
#
# COMPACT_ATOMS: atom_id res chain seq x y z
N ASN A 1 2.85 3.17 -0.88
CA ASN A 1 2.01 4.27 -0.36
C ASN A 1 2.57 5.63 -0.75
N ASP A 2 1.69 6.62 -0.83
CA ASP A 2 2.08 8.01 -1.09
C ASP A 2 3.03 8.54 0.00
N HIS A 3 2.70 8.31 1.28
CA HIS A 3 3.54 8.74 2.41
C HIS A 3 4.93 8.05 2.45
N VAL A 4 5.12 6.92 1.78
CA VAL A 4 6.41 6.23 1.70
C VAL A 4 7.31 6.85 0.65
N VAL A 5 6.76 7.22 -0.51
CA VAL A 5 7.54 7.85 -1.57
C VAL A 5 7.73 9.35 -1.33
N GLY A 6 6.74 10.01 -0.70
CA GLY A 6 6.79 11.42 -0.32
C GLY A 6 7.37 12.32 -1.41
N ASP A 7 8.21 13.25 -1.02
CA ASP A 7 8.94 14.16 -1.90
C ASP A 7 10.34 13.62 -2.26
N ALA A 8 10.48 12.29 -2.38
CA ALA A 8 11.76 11.66 -2.67
C ALA A 8 12.31 12.12 -4.02
N SER A 9 13.55 12.59 -4.03
CA SER A 9 14.26 12.98 -5.26
C SER A 9 14.68 11.79 -6.12
N ALA A 10 14.74 10.58 -5.55
CA ALA A 10 15.04 9.32 -6.22
C ALA A 10 14.37 8.15 -5.51
N ILE A 11 13.92 7.18 -6.28
CA ILE A 11 13.29 5.95 -5.78
C ILE A 11 14.08 4.76 -6.32
N SER A 12 14.37 3.81 -5.44
CA SER A 12 14.95 2.52 -5.81
C SER A 12 14.22 1.39 -5.10
N ILE A 13 14.29 0.20 -5.68
CA ILE A 13 13.80 -1.03 -5.04
C ILE A 13 14.96 -1.98 -4.78
N SER A 14 14.80 -2.81 -3.75
CA SER A 14 15.68 -3.93 -3.47
C SER A 14 14.90 -5.23 -3.62
N VAL A 15 15.44 -6.17 -4.39
CA VAL A 15 14.86 -7.50 -4.63
C VAL A 15 15.90 -8.53 -4.26
N THR A 16 15.53 -9.51 -3.47
CA THR A 16 16.35 -10.62 -2.94
C THR A 16 17.83 -10.64 -3.39
N GLY A 17 18.68 -10.02 -2.57
CA GLY A 17 20.15 -10.00 -2.82
C GLY A 17 20.62 -8.96 -3.83
N VAL A 18 19.72 -8.18 -4.43
CA VAL A 18 20.05 -7.07 -5.33
C VAL A 18 19.46 -5.79 -4.80
N GLU A 19 20.30 -4.79 -4.60
CA GLU A 19 19.91 -3.48 -4.05
C GLU A 19 19.97 -2.38 -5.12
N ASN A 20 19.24 -1.29 -4.85
CA ASN A 20 19.33 -0.04 -5.60
C ASN A 20 18.92 -0.16 -7.10
N ILE A 21 17.97 -1.03 -7.44
CA ILE A 21 17.40 -1.03 -8.78
C ILE A 21 16.55 0.22 -8.93
N LYS A 22 16.86 1.06 -9.92
CA LYS A 22 16.16 2.32 -10.15
C LYS A 22 14.67 2.09 -10.40
N ALA A 23 13.84 2.89 -9.75
CA ALA A 23 12.40 2.97 -10.00
C ALA A 23 12.00 4.41 -10.36
N GLU A 24 10.94 4.55 -11.14
CA GLU A 24 10.36 5.83 -11.53
C GLU A 24 8.98 5.96 -10.91
N LEU A 25 8.66 7.13 -10.39
CA LEU A 25 7.32 7.44 -9.92
C LEU A 25 6.40 7.64 -11.14
N VAL A 26 5.33 6.86 -11.21
CA VAL A 26 4.27 7.01 -12.22
C VAL A 26 3.27 8.07 -11.77
N GLY A 27 2.86 8.01 -10.49
CA GLY A 27 1.97 8.97 -9.90
C GLY A 27 1.58 8.61 -8.47
N THR A 28 0.91 9.56 -7.80
CA THR A 28 0.40 9.38 -6.44
C THR A 28 -1.04 9.84 -6.29
N ASP A 29 -1.76 9.18 -5.38
CA ASP A 29 -3.02 9.64 -4.80
C ASP A 29 -2.84 9.81 -3.28
N SER A 30 -2.64 11.04 -2.85
CA SER A 30 -2.43 11.36 -1.44
C SER A 30 -3.70 11.32 -0.61
N THR A 31 -4.89 11.19 -1.21
CA THR A 31 -6.16 11.00 -0.49
C THR A 31 -6.28 9.56 -0.01
N ASN A 32 -5.96 8.63 -0.90
CA ASN A 32 -6.05 7.20 -0.62
C ASN A 32 -4.70 6.59 -0.24
N ASP A 33 -3.66 7.42 -0.11
CA ASP A 33 -2.32 6.98 0.29
C ASP A 33 -1.73 5.93 -0.66
N ILE A 34 -1.94 6.06 -1.96
CA ILE A 34 -1.41 5.16 -2.99
C ILE A 34 -0.34 5.87 -3.81
N ALA A 35 0.73 5.15 -4.12
CA ALA A 35 1.73 5.52 -5.10
C ALA A 35 1.95 4.36 -6.07
N VAL A 36 2.14 4.67 -7.33
CA VAL A 36 2.54 3.72 -8.38
C VAL A 36 3.96 4.04 -8.81
N ILE A 37 4.82 3.04 -8.74
CA ILE A 37 6.21 3.13 -9.20
C ILE A 37 6.44 2.11 -10.32
N LYS A 38 7.34 2.44 -11.24
CA LYS A 38 7.69 1.62 -12.39
C LYS A 38 9.17 1.25 -12.37
N VAL A 39 9.48 0.02 -12.72
CA VAL A 39 10.84 -0.47 -12.91
C VAL A 39 10.96 -1.03 -14.34
N LEU A 40 12.03 -0.70 -15.04
CA LEU A 40 12.23 -1.19 -16.39
C LEU A 40 12.60 -2.67 -16.38
N LYS A 41 12.02 -3.45 -17.29
CA LYS A 41 12.37 -4.88 -17.45
C LYS A 41 13.85 -5.10 -17.80
N SER A 42 14.47 -4.15 -18.52
CA SER A 42 15.90 -4.15 -18.81
C SER A 42 16.74 -4.14 -17.55
N ASP A 43 16.36 -3.32 -16.57
CA ASP A 43 17.10 -3.16 -15.32
C ASP A 43 16.98 -4.41 -14.44
N LEU A 44 15.79 -4.99 -14.36
CA LEU A 44 15.56 -6.27 -13.67
C LEU A 44 16.36 -7.40 -14.34
N LYS A 45 16.38 -7.44 -15.67
CA LYS A 45 17.17 -8.44 -16.43
C LYS A 45 18.68 -8.26 -16.22
N SER A 46 19.18 -7.03 -16.28
CA SER A 46 20.59 -6.71 -16.05
C SER A 46 21.03 -7.04 -14.63
N ALA A 47 20.11 -6.90 -13.66
CA ALA A 47 20.32 -7.27 -12.28
C ALA A 47 20.10 -8.78 -12.00
N ASN A 48 19.83 -9.58 -13.04
CA ASN A 48 19.53 -11.02 -12.94
C ASN A 48 18.40 -11.35 -11.96
N VAL A 49 17.38 -10.48 -11.89
CA VAL A 49 16.20 -10.64 -11.02
C VAL A 49 15.12 -11.44 -11.70
N THR A 50 14.70 -12.53 -11.06
CA THR A 50 13.49 -13.28 -11.43
C THR A 50 12.31 -12.77 -10.61
N TYR A 51 11.20 -12.48 -11.27
CA TYR A 51 9.98 -12.01 -10.60
C TYR A 51 8.74 -12.71 -11.15
N SER A 52 7.69 -12.71 -10.37
CA SER A 52 6.36 -13.12 -10.78
C SER A 52 5.36 -12.00 -10.48
N VAL A 53 4.26 -11.98 -11.24
CA VAL A 53 3.19 -11.00 -11.05
C VAL A 53 2.20 -11.55 -10.05
N ALA A 54 1.96 -10.81 -8.98
CA ALA A 54 0.95 -11.14 -8.00
C ALA A 54 -0.46 -10.90 -8.56
N LYS A 55 -1.44 -11.68 -8.09
CA LYS A 55 -2.84 -11.50 -8.45
C LYS A 55 -3.54 -10.64 -7.42
N PHE A 56 -4.41 -9.75 -7.89
CA PHE A 56 -5.36 -9.05 -7.04
C PHE A 56 -6.60 -9.92 -6.80
N GLY A 57 -6.96 -10.07 -5.53
CA GLY A 57 -8.26 -10.58 -5.11
C GLY A 57 -9.34 -9.50 -5.23
N ASP A 58 -10.56 -9.86 -4.86
CA ASP A 58 -11.73 -8.99 -4.85
C ASP A 58 -12.08 -8.60 -3.41
N SER A 59 -11.75 -7.36 -3.03
CA SER A 59 -11.97 -6.88 -1.66
C SER A 59 -13.44 -6.75 -1.27
N ASP A 60 -14.37 -6.70 -2.25
CA ASP A 60 -15.80 -6.61 -1.96
C ASP A 60 -16.41 -7.97 -1.55
N LYS A 61 -15.68 -9.06 -1.79
CA LYS A 61 -16.09 -10.43 -1.39
C LYS A 61 -15.51 -10.91 -0.07
N LEU A 62 -14.80 -10.04 0.63
CA LEU A 62 -14.18 -10.38 1.91
C LEU A 62 -15.21 -10.50 3.02
N ASN A 63 -14.89 -11.31 4.03
CA ASN A 63 -15.71 -11.49 5.22
C ASN A 63 -14.93 -11.16 6.49
N VAL A 64 -15.62 -10.60 7.49
CA VAL A 64 -15.08 -10.46 8.85
C VAL A 64 -14.76 -11.84 9.40
N GLY A 65 -13.61 -12.01 10.05
CA GLY A 65 -13.09 -13.30 10.52
C GLY A 65 -12.29 -14.07 9.46
N GLN A 66 -12.26 -13.62 8.20
CA GLN A 66 -11.41 -14.22 7.17
C GLN A 66 -9.94 -14.07 7.54
N SER A 67 -9.20 -15.17 7.48
CA SER A 67 -7.76 -15.19 7.77
C SER A 67 -6.95 -14.50 6.68
N VAL A 68 -5.94 -13.74 7.09
CA VAL A 68 -5.09 -12.93 6.20
C VAL A 68 -3.64 -12.95 6.66
N ILE A 69 -2.73 -12.63 5.73
CA ILE A 69 -1.30 -12.46 6.00
C ILE A 69 -0.88 -11.09 5.51
N ALA A 70 -0.29 -10.28 6.39
CA ALA A 70 0.36 -9.05 6.01
C ALA A 70 1.83 -9.31 5.71
N ILE A 71 2.29 -8.90 4.53
CA ILE A 71 3.66 -9.06 4.05
C ILE A 71 4.30 -7.68 3.95
N GLY A 72 5.54 -7.56 4.43
CA GLY A 72 6.27 -6.30 4.38
C GLY A 72 7.73 -6.48 4.77
N ASN A 73 8.39 -5.37 5.08
CA ASN A 73 9.75 -5.32 5.60
C ASN A 73 9.77 -4.50 6.90
N ALA A 74 9.12 -5.05 7.94
CA ALA A 74 8.95 -4.35 9.19
C ALA A 74 10.31 -3.94 9.78
N LEU A 75 10.44 -2.65 10.12
CA LEU A 75 11.63 -2.05 10.72
C LEU A 75 12.92 -2.20 9.89
N GLY A 76 12.83 -2.52 8.60
CA GLY A 76 14.01 -2.75 7.75
C GLY A 76 14.80 -4.03 8.09
N ALA A 77 14.24 -4.90 8.94
CA ALA A 77 14.91 -6.13 9.41
C ALA A 77 14.83 -7.30 8.41
N GLY A 78 14.30 -7.05 7.21
CA GLY A 78 14.08 -8.05 6.16
C GLY A 78 12.61 -8.38 5.94
N LYS A 79 12.34 -9.24 4.97
CA LYS A 79 10.98 -9.67 4.66
C LYS A 79 10.30 -10.29 5.87
N SER A 80 9.13 -9.81 6.21
CA SER A 80 8.32 -10.30 7.33
C SER A 80 6.90 -10.62 6.87
N ALA A 81 6.30 -11.61 7.52
CA ALA A 81 4.90 -11.97 7.34
C ALA A 81 4.25 -12.08 8.73
N THR A 82 3.12 -11.43 8.91
CA THR A 82 2.33 -11.49 10.14
C THR A 82 0.92 -11.97 9.82
N GLY A 83 0.45 -12.95 10.59
CA GLY A 83 -0.89 -13.52 10.41
C GLY A 83 -1.94 -12.84 11.28
N GLY A 84 -3.17 -12.82 10.78
CA GLY A 84 -4.33 -12.31 11.49
C GLY A 84 -5.62 -12.60 10.75
N MET A 85 -6.66 -11.83 11.08
CA MET A 85 -7.96 -11.92 10.41
C MET A 85 -8.51 -10.51 10.12
N ILE A 86 -9.46 -10.43 9.22
CA ILE A 86 -10.24 -9.22 8.98
C ILE A 86 -11.12 -8.96 10.19
N SER A 87 -10.97 -7.78 10.79
CA SER A 87 -11.72 -7.35 11.95
C SER A 87 -12.91 -6.45 11.58
N ILE A 88 -12.69 -5.54 10.62
CA ILE A 88 -13.74 -4.64 10.11
C ILE A 88 -13.50 -4.42 8.63
N LEU A 89 -14.59 -4.43 7.84
CA LEU A 89 -14.61 -4.01 6.43
C LEU A 89 -15.09 -2.57 6.33
N ASN A 90 -14.58 -1.84 5.32
CA ASN A 90 -15.02 -0.48 4.97
C ASN A 90 -14.97 0.51 6.15
N LYS A 91 -13.97 0.40 7.01
CA LYS A 91 -13.77 1.34 8.10
C LYS A 91 -13.32 2.68 7.56
N SER A 92 -14.04 3.76 7.90
CA SER A 92 -13.56 5.12 7.63
C SER A 92 -12.57 5.54 8.71
N LEU A 93 -11.38 5.95 8.29
CA LEU A 93 -10.39 6.61 9.12
C LEU A 93 -10.29 8.06 8.72
N GLU A 94 -10.26 8.95 9.68
CA GLU A 94 -9.94 10.35 9.45
C GLU A 94 -8.45 10.58 9.73
N LEU A 95 -7.70 10.96 8.70
CA LEU A 95 -6.27 11.21 8.77
C LEU A 95 -5.98 12.59 8.16
N ASN A 96 -5.54 13.54 8.98
CA ASN A 96 -5.21 14.90 8.53
C ASN A 96 -6.35 15.56 7.75
N GLY A 97 -7.58 15.44 8.23
CA GLY A 97 -8.79 15.99 7.59
C GLY A 97 -9.22 15.28 6.30
N LYS A 98 -8.69 14.09 6.04
CA LYS A 98 -9.07 13.23 4.89
C LYS A 98 -9.69 11.93 5.39
N HIS A 99 -10.72 11.48 4.72
CA HIS A 99 -11.33 10.18 4.99
C HIS A 99 -10.72 9.11 4.09
N LEU A 100 -10.14 8.09 4.72
CA LEU A 100 -9.58 6.91 4.06
C LEU A 100 -10.43 5.70 4.42
N THR A 101 -10.97 5.01 3.42
CA THR A 101 -11.67 3.74 3.64
C THR A 101 -10.66 2.59 3.68
N VAL A 102 -10.69 1.79 4.74
CA VAL A 102 -9.71 0.71 4.96
C VAL A 102 -10.37 -0.59 5.43
N ILE A 103 -9.66 -1.68 5.23
CA ILE A 103 -9.84 -2.96 5.92
C ILE A 103 -9.07 -2.86 7.23
N GLN A 104 -9.73 -3.16 8.36
CA GLN A 104 -9.05 -3.35 9.64
C GLN A 104 -8.73 -4.84 9.82
N THR A 105 -7.52 -5.14 10.26
CA THR A 105 -7.05 -6.50 10.54
C THR A 105 -6.38 -6.59 11.89
N SER A 106 -6.41 -7.77 12.50
CA SER A 106 -5.63 -8.10 13.70
C SER A 106 -4.18 -8.49 13.36
N ALA A 107 -3.83 -8.66 12.08
CA ALA A 107 -2.44 -8.86 11.67
C ALA A 107 -1.61 -7.62 12.06
N PRO A 108 -0.50 -7.77 12.78
CA PRO A 108 0.34 -6.65 13.16
C PRO A 108 0.89 -5.90 11.94
N ILE A 109 0.54 -4.62 11.82
CA ILE A 109 1.08 -3.69 10.83
C ILE A 109 1.87 -2.62 11.57
N ASN A 110 3.16 -2.58 11.30
CA ASN A 110 4.12 -1.66 11.91
C ASN A 110 4.83 -0.83 10.83
N PRO A 111 5.53 0.25 11.19
CA PRO A 111 6.42 0.96 10.27
C PRO A 111 7.33 -0.01 9.53
N GLY A 112 7.44 0.14 8.20
CA GLY A 112 8.11 -0.78 7.29
C GLY A 112 7.18 -1.79 6.60
N ASN A 113 5.97 -2.05 7.12
CA ASN A 113 4.96 -2.84 6.40
C ASN A 113 4.12 -1.99 5.42
N SER A 114 4.14 -0.66 5.55
CA SER A 114 3.46 0.24 4.61
C SER A 114 3.91 0.01 3.17
N GLY A 115 2.95 -0.09 2.25
CA GLY A 115 3.18 -0.44 0.85
C GLY A 115 3.30 -1.93 0.58
N GLY A 116 3.45 -2.76 1.62
CA GLY A 116 3.39 -4.20 1.53
C GLY A 116 1.97 -4.72 1.29
N ALA A 117 1.84 -5.98 0.94
CA ALA A 117 0.55 -6.58 0.62
C ALA A 117 -0.14 -7.16 1.87
N LEU A 118 -1.47 -7.00 1.95
CA LEU A 118 -2.35 -7.87 2.70
C LEU A 118 -2.86 -8.94 1.74
N VAL A 119 -2.61 -10.21 2.04
CA VAL A 119 -3.01 -11.32 1.17
C VAL A 119 -3.95 -12.28 1.88
N ASP A 120 -4.79 -12.95 1.11
CA ASP A 120 -5.58 -14.08 1.57
C ASP A 120 -4.76 -15.39 1.54
N TYR A 121 -5.35 -16.50 1.96
CA TYR A 121 -4.69 -17.82 1.95
C TYR A 121 -4.52 -18.42 0.55
N ASN A 122 -5.10 -17.82 -0.49
CA ASN A 122 -4.84 -18.19 -1.90
C ASN A 122 -3.63 -17.43 -2.45
N GLY A 123 -3.05 -16.51 -1.67
CA GLY A 123 -1.96 -15.64 -2.09
C GLY A 123 -2.41 -14.48 -2.98
N GLU A 124 -3.71 -14.15 -2.99
CA GLU A 124 -4.23 -13.01 -3.72
C GLU A 124 -4.15 -11.75 -2.87
N ILE A 125 -3.76 -10.62 -3.49
CA ILE A 125 -3.66 -9.32 -2.82
C ILE A 125 -5.06 -8.77 -2.61
N ILE A 126 -5.49 -8.67 -1.35
CA ILE A 126 -6.79 -8.13 -0.95
C ILE A 126 -6.71 -6.70 -0.41
N GLY A 127 -5.49 -6.20 -0.20
CA GLY A 127 -5.25 -4.83 0.22
C GLY A 127 -3.78 -4.46 0.23
N ILE A 128 -3.49 -3.16 0.36
CA ILE A 128 -2.15 -2.61 0.58
C ILE A 128 -2.04 -2.08 2.00
N ASN A 129 -1.10 -2.60 2.77
CA ASN A 129 -0.90 -2.24 4.16
C ASN A 129 -0.58 -0.74 4.30
N THR A 130 -1.14 -0.08 5.31
CA THR A 130 -0.79 1.29 5.67
C THR A 130 -0.62 1.41 7.18
N ALA A 131 0.56 1.86 7.61
CA ALA A 131 0.86 2.18 9.01
C ALA A 131 0.64 3.68 9.31
N LYS A 132 0.00 4.40 8.39
CA LYS A 132 -0.32 5.82 8.55
C LYS A 132 -1.52 5.99 9.48
N THR A 133 -1.36 5.64 10.74
CA THR A 133 -2.37 5.89 11.77
C THR A 133 -1.71 6.60 12.95
N ASP A 134 -2.49 7.43 13.62
CA ASP A 134 -2.05 8.04 14.87
C ASP A 134 -1.74 6.91 15.87
N THR A 135 -0.51 6.83 16.36
CA THR A 135 -0.03 5.78 17.28
C THR A 135 -0.75 5.77 18.63
N SER A 136 -1.66 6.73 18.86
CA SER A 136 -2.57 6.76 20.00
C SER A 136 -3.75 5.79 19.88
N VAL A 137 -3.94 5.16 18.70
CA VAL A 137 -5.02 4.18 18.48
C VAL A 137 -4.53 2.79 18.90
N ALA A 138 -5.34 2.12 19.70
CA ALA A 138 -5.09 0.89 20.44
C ALA A 138 -4.16 -0.13 19.75
N GLU A 139 -3.24 -0.70 20.54
CA GLU A 139 -2.38 -1.82 20.13
C GLU A 139 -3.20 -2.96 19.48
N GLY A 140 -2.65 -3.58 18.43
CA GLY A 140 -3.25 -4.76 17.80
C GLY A 140 -4.23 -4.45 16.67
N MET A 141 -4.26 -3.22 16.14
CA MET A 141 -5.04 -2.87 14.95
C MET A 141 -4.14 -2.54 13.78
N GLY A 142 -4.24 -3.32 12.70
CA GLY A 142 -3.61 -3.04 11.42
C GLY A 142 -4.65 -2.54 10.42
N TYR A 143 -4.18 -1.79 9.41
CA TYR A 143 -5.05 -1.25 8.37
C TYR A 143 -4.47 -1.51 6.97
N ALA A 144 -5.35 -1.76 6.00
CA ALA A 144 -4.98 -1.92 4.61
C ALA A 144 -6.00 -1.24 3.69
N ILE A 145 -5.53 -0.65 2.62
CA ILE A 145 -6.36 -0.03 1.57
C ILE A 145 -6.94 -1.17 0.72
N PRO A 146 -8.26 -1.25 0.51
CA PRO A 146 -8.90 -2.36 -0.21
C PRO A 146 -8.36 -2.53 -1.65
N SER A 147 -8.20 -3.76 -2.11
CA SER A 147 -7.64 -4.07 -3.44
C SER A 147 -8.43 -3.47 -4.60
N ASN A 148 -9.76 -3.38 -4.51
CA ASN A 148 -10.58 -2.78 -5.56
C ASN A 148 -10.32 -1.28 -5.67
N THR A 149 -10.21 -0.57 -4.55
CA THR A 149 -9.79 0.85 -4.51
C THR A 149 -8.38 1.02 -5.09
N VAL A 150 -7.44 0.12 -4.75
CA VAL A 150 -6.07 0.17 -5.29
C VAL A 150 -6.06 0.01 -6.80
N LYS A 151 -6.84 -0.94 -7.35
CA LYS A 151 -6.93 -1.17 -8.80
C LYS A 151 -7.46 0.06 -9.54
N GLU A 152 -8.55 0.66 -9.07
CA GLU A 152 -9.12 1.87 -9.68
C GLU A 152 -8.15 3.04 -9.70
N ILE A 153 -7.44 3.25 -8.59
CA ILE A 153 -6.44 4.33 -8.49
C ILE A 153 -5.25 4.03 -9.40
N MET A 154 -4.77 2.80 -9.40
CA MET A 154 -3.64 2.37 -10.22
C MET A 154 -3.90 2.60 -11.72
N GLU A 155 -5.07 2.20 -12.22
CA GLU A 155 -5.49 2.44 -13.61
C GLU A 155 -5.53 3.93 -13.96
N LYS A 156 -6.04 4.78 -13.06
CA LYS A 156 -6.05 6.24 -13.25
C LYS A 156 -4.63 6.81 -13.28
N LEU A 157 -3.77 6.42 -12.32
CA LEU A 157 -2.41 6.93 -12.26
C LEU A 157 -1.55 6.47 -13.45
N GLU A 158 -1.80 5.27 -13.99
CA GLU A 158 -1.11 4.79 -15.19
C GLU A 158 -1.50 5.55 -16.46
N THR A 159 -2.76 5.98 -16.57
CA THR A 159 -3.28 6.68 -17.75
C THR A 159 -3.12 8.19 -17.71
N GLU A 160 -3.27 8.77 -16.54
CA GLU A 160 -3.40 10.22 -16.35
C GLU A 160 -2.24 10.83 -15.54
N GLY A 161 -1.42 9.99 -14.89
CA GLY A 161 -0.38 10.42 -13.95
C GLY A 161 -0.97 11.00 -12.66
N THR A 162 -0.13 11.68 -11.88
CA THR A 162 -0.57 12.33 -10.63
C THR A 162 -1.59 13.42 -10.94
N GLN A 163 -2.80 13.28 -10.43
CA GLN A 163 -3.85 14.26 -10.59
C GLN A 163 -3.69 15.41 -9.57
N PRO A 164 -3.63 16.67 -10.02
CA PRO A 164 -3.71 17.78 -9.10
C PRO A 164 -5.08 17.78 -8.44
N LYS A 165 -5.12 17.87 -7.11
CA LYS A 165 -6.41 17.97 -6.42
C LYS A 165 -7.08 19.28 -6.79
N PRO A 166 -8.38 19.28 -7.16
CA PRO A 166 -9.13 20.51 -7.27
C PRO A 166 -9.12 21.20 -5.90
N TYR A 167 -8.61 22.41 -5.86
CA TYR A 167 -8.50 23.23 -4.68
C TYR A 167 -9.36 24.47 -4.86
N ILE A 168 -10.35 24.64 -4.00
CA ILE A 168 -11.12 25.87 -3.93
C ILE A 168 -10.46 26.72 -2.86
N GLY A 169 -9.65 27.71 -3.28
CA GLY A 169 -8.95 28.61 -2.38
C GLY A 169 -9.89 29.64 -1.72
N ILE A 170 -10.79 29.19 -0.85
CA ILE A 170 -11.62 30.07 -0.02
C ILE A 170 -10.94 30.14 1.35
N MET A 171 -10.40 31.31 1.71
CA MET A 171 -10.06 31.59 3.10
C MET A 171 -11.28 32.27 3.73
N GLY A 172 -11.91 31.58 4.69
CA GLY A 172 -12.92 32.20 5.56
C GLY A 172 -12.24 33.11 6.58
N SER A 173 -12.69 34.34 6.69
CA SER A 173 -12.35 35.25 7.78
C SER A 173 -13.32 35.06 8.95
#